data_a3064232e4a9761bf6aba46f7e2f5c39
#
_entry.id   a3064232e4a9761bf6aba46f7e2f5c39
#
_cell.length_a   1.000
_cell.length_b   1.000
_cell.length_c   1.000
_cell.angle_alpha   90.00
_cell.angle_beta   90.00
_cell.angle_gamma   90.00
#
_symmetry.space_group_name_H-M   'P 1'
#
loop_
_entity.id
_entity.type
_entity.pdbx_description
1 polymer ?
#
loop_
_entity_poly.entity_id
_entity_poly.type
_entity_poly.pdbx_seq_one_letter_code
_entity_poly.pdbx_strand_id
1 'polypeptide(L)'
;WDLSKTPMEEKDGIWEVRMKGLAHGALYKYAVTGQNGITTMKADPYAFHAQTPPETASVLYKMKPFSWGDDAWMKKRRETNIYRSPVNIYEMHMGSWRRYADGNCFSYEKLGEELSAYVAEMGYTHVELMPIAEYPFDGSWGYQQTGYFAPTSRYGTPEGFKTFVDTMHRKGIGVIMDWVPAHFPKDAHGLYEFDGESCYEYSDPLKREHKNWATRIFDYGKNEVRSFLISNAMYWLREYHIDGLRVDAVASMLYLDYDRKDGEWRPNKNGTYINLEAVEFLQKLNS
;
A
#
# COMPACT_ATOMS: atom_id res chain seq x y z
N TRP A 1 5.54 11.53 -23.50
CA TRP A 1 6.10 12.29 -22.39
C TRP A 1 7.23 13.21 -22.92
N ASP A 2 7.19 14.48 -22.56
CA ASP A 2 8.20 15.47 -23.00
C ASP A 2 8.96 15.96 -21.76
N LEU A 3 10.17 15.45 -21.59
CA LEU A 3 10.99 15.69 -20.39
C LEU A 3 11.52 17.15 -20.32
N SER A 4 11.50 17.89 -21.42
CA SER A 4 12.04 19.25 -21.47
C SER A 4 11.07 20.32 -20.95
N LYS A 5 9.77 20.00 -20.86
CA LYS A 5 8.73 21.00 -20.55
C LYS A 5 8.59 21.36 -19.08
N THR A 6 8.98 20.45 -18.19
CA THR A 6 8.73 20.61 -16.75
C THR A 6 9.92 20.16 -15.92
N PRO A 7 11.11 20.77 -16.11
CA PRO A 7 12.26 20.46 -15.27
C PRO A 7 11.96 20.88 -13.83
N MET A 8 12.42 20.06 -12.87
CA MET A 8 12.43 20.42 -11.45
C MET A 8 13.71 21.16 -11.12
N GLU A 9 13.66 22.04 -10.14
CA GLU A 9 14.80 22.73 -9.58
C GLU A 9 15.13 22.17 -8.19
N GLU A 10 16.40 21.92 -7.93
CA GLU A 10 16.85 21.50 -6.61
C GLU A 10 16.97 22.71 -5.69
N LYS A 11 16.37 22.60 -4.51
CA LYS A 11 16.42 23.62 -3.48
C LYS A 11 16.48 22.97 -2.11
N ASP A 12 17.53 23.19 -1.40
CA ASP A 12 17.77 22.66 -0.05
C ASP A 12 17.60 21.12 0.04
N GLY A 13 18.04 20.41 -1.00
CA GLY A 13 17.94 18.94 -1.08
C GLY A 13 16.60 18.41 -1.57
N ILE A 14 15.68 19.30 -1.96
CA ILE A 14 14.34 18.97 -2.47
C ILE A 14 14.22 19.40 -3.91
N TRP A 15 13.75 18.51 -4.78
CA TRP A 15 13.42 18.81 -6.15
C TRP A 15 11.99 19.32 -6.25
N GLU A 16 11.78 20.54 -6.73
CA GLU A 16 10.45 21.15 -6.83
C GLU A 16 10.15 21.71 -8.21
N VAL A 17 8.88 21.66 -8.60
CA VAL A 17 8.33 22.38 -9.75
C VAL A 17 6.92 22.87 -9.43
N ARG A 18 6.62 24.11 -9.78
CA ARG A 18 5.27 24.65 -9.61
C ARG A 18 4.56 24.75 -10.96
N MET A 19 3.50 23.97 -11.10
CA MET A 19 2.68 23.96 -12.31
C MET A 19 1.31 24.58 -12.05
N LYS A 20 0.85 25.44 -12.99
CA LYS A 20 -0.49 26.05 -12.94
C LYS A 20 -1.42 25.36 -13.93
N GLY A 21 -2.73 25.37 -13.65
CA GLY A 21 -3.75 24.93 -14.59
C GLY A 21 -3.88 23.42 -14.78
N LEU A 22 -3.26 22.61 -13.92
CA LEU A 22 -3.43 21.16 -13.98
C LEU A 22 -4.87 20.78 -13.60
N ALA A 23 -5.51 20.02 -14.47
CA ALA A 23 -6.85 19.48 -14.23
C ALA A 23 -6.80 18.26 -13.30
N HIS A 24 -7.87 18.02 -12.55
CA HIS A 24 -8.13 16.75 -11.91
C HIS A 24 -8.12 15.65 -12.97
N GLY A 25 -7.46 14.53 -12.70
CA GLY A 25 -7.30 13.43 -13.66
C GLY A 25 -6.10 13.56 -14.59
N ALA A 26 -5.32 14.65 -14.52
CA ALA A 26 -4.10 14.77 -15.31
C ALA A 26 -3.10 13.68 -14.96
N LEU A 27 -2.49 13.09 -16.00
CA LEU A 27 -1.51 12.03 -15.84
C LEU A 27 -0.11 12.62 -15.70
N TYR A 28 0.69 12.05 -14.82
CA TYR A 28 2.08 12.47 -14.63
C TYR A 28 2.99 11.33 -14.23
N LYS A 29 4.28 11.51 -14.47
CA LYS A 29 5.39 10.69 -13.98
C LYS A 29 6.56 11.60 -13.63
N TYR A 30 7.42 11.14 -12.75
CA TYR A 30 8.73 11.75 -12.54
C TYR A 30 9.76 11.12 -13.48
N ALA A 31 10.51 11.94 -14.22
CA ALA A 31 11.70 11.51 -14.92
C ALA A 31 12.88 11.69 -13.96
N VAL A 32 13.35 10.61 -13.38
CA VAL A 32 14.43 10.61 -12.40
C VAL A 32 15.72 10.17 -13.07
N THR A 33 16.73 11.05 -13.08
CA THR A 33 18.07 10.74 -13.60
C THR A 33 18.98 10.40 -12.44
N GLY A 34 19.42 9.15 -12.37
CA GLY A 34 20.33 8.67 -11.34
C GLY A 34 21.77 9.18 -11.54
N GLN A 35 22.65 8.93 -10.57
CA GLN A 35 24.08 9.27 -10.65
C GLN A 35 24.80 8.57 -11.82
N ASN A 36 24.27 7.42 -12.26
CA ASN A 36 24.74 6.69 -13.43
C ASN A 36 24.34 7.34 -14.79
N GLY A 37 23.66 8.47 -14.77
CA GLY A 37 23.17 9.18 -15.94
C GLY A 37 21.95 8.55 -16.63
N ILE A 38 21.40 7.46 -16.09
CA ILE A 38 20.21 6.79 -16.64
C ILE A 38 18.95 7.47 -16.12
N THR A 39 18.05 7.86 -17.03
CA THR A 39 16.75 8.44 -16.69
C THR A 39 15.68 7.35 -16.70
N THR A 40 14.97 7.21 -15.60
CA THR A 40 13.85 6.27 -15.44
C THR A 40 12.56 7.03 -15.17
N MET A 41 11.46 6.60 -15.82
CA MET A 41 10.12 7.17 -15.59
C MET A 41 9.46 6.52 -14.38
N LYS A 42 9.35 7.26 -13.29
CA LYS A 42 8.80 6.80 -12.01
C LYS A 42 7.37 7.28 -11.81
N ALA A 43 6.52 6.40 -11.27
CA ALA A 43 5.26 6.82 -10.67
C ALA A 43 5.54 7.58 -9.36
N ASP A 44 4.62 8.43 -8.96
CA ASP A 44 4.69 9.12 -7.68
C ASP A 44 4.40 8.15 -6.53
N PRO A 45 5.35 7.92 -5.61
CA PRO A 45 5.14 7.02 -4.47
C PRO A 45 4.00 7.43 -3.53
N TYR A 46 3.60 8.69 -3.56
CA TYR A 46 2.54 9.28 -2.74
C TYR A 46 1.25 9.60 -3.52
N ALA A 47 1.14 9.14 -4.77
CA ALA A 47 -0.06 9.36 -5.56
C ALA A 47 -1.28 8.69 -4.91
N PHE A 48 -2.41 9.43 -4.85
CA PHE A 48 -3.68 8.92 -4.31
C PHE A 48 -4.48 8.10 -5.32
N HIS A 49 -4.08 8.14 -6.59
CA HIS A 49 -4.71 7.36 -7.66
C HIS A 49 -3.71 7.06 -8.78
N ALA A 50 -3.92 5.96 -9.48
CA ALA A 50 -3.09 5.51 -10.58
C ALA A 50 -3.94 5.18 -11.81
N GLN A 51 -3.30 5.18 -12.98
CA GLN A 51 -3.91 4.57 -14.16
C GLN A 51 -4.14 3.08 -13.94
N THR A 52 -5.21 2.57 -14.56
CA THR A 52 -5.49 1.13 -14.55
C THR A 52 -4.41 0.39 -15.36
N PRO A 53 -3.85 -0.69 -14.80
CA PRO A 53 -2.89 -1.52 -15.54
C PRO A 53 -3.44 -1.97 -16.90
N PRO A 54 -2.58 -2.10 -17.93
CA PRO A 54 -1.10 -2.14 -17.84
C PRO A 54 -0.41 -0.76 -17.78
N GLU A 55 -1.15 0.31 -17.79
CA GLU A 55 -0.61 1.66 -17.68
C GLU A 55 -0.02 1.92 -16.30
N THR A 56 0.96 2.84 -16.20
CA THR A 56 1.78 3.01 -15.00
C THR A 56 1.95 4.46 -14.55
N ALA A 57 1.13 5.39 -15.06
CA ALA A 57 1.22 6.77 -14.64
C ALA A 57 0.41 7.02 -13.36
N SER A 58 0.87 7.98 -12.59
CA SER A 58 0.10 8.56 -11.49
C SER A 58 -0.98 9.49 -12.03
N VAL A 59 -2.10 9.55 -11.35
CA VAL A 59 -3.21 10.44 -11.66
C VAL A 59 -3.24 11.57 -10.63
N LEU A 60 -3.22 12.82 -11.08
CA LEU A 60 -3.41 13.97 -10.21
C LEU A 60 -4.83 13.94 -9.64
N TYR A 61 -4.94 13.45 -8.43
CA TYR A 61 -6.22 13.21 -7.79
C TYR A 61 -6.45 14.20 -6.64
N LYS A 62 -7.46 15.04 -6.79
CA LYS A 62 -7.86 15.98 -5.73
C LYS A 62 -8.86 15.28 -4.84
N MET A 63 -8.40 14.81 -3.69
CA MET A 63 -9.27 14.24 -2.67
C MET A 63 -10.30 15.27 -2.24
N LYS A 64 -11.57 14.92 -2.35
CA LYS A 64 -12.69 15.76 -1.89
C LYS A 64 -13.09 15.36 -0.47
N PRO A 65 -13.64 16.31 0.32
CA PRO A 65 -14.31 15.91 1.56
C PRO A 65 -15.35 14.83 1.28
N PHE A 66 -15.32 13.75 2.04
CA PHE A 66 -16.26 12.65 1.94
C PHE A 66 -17.25 12.73 3.10
N SER A 67 -18.53 12.58 2.82
CA SER A 67 -19.58 12.59 3.85
C SER A 67 -19.77 11.17 4.37
N TRP A 68 -19.08 10.84 5.46
CA TRP A 68 -19.20 9.54 6.11
C TRP A 68 -20.55 9.37 6.80
N GLY A 69 -21.14 8.20 6.67
CA GLY A 69 -22.37 7.78 7.36
C GLY A 69 -22.10 6.80 8.51
N ASP A 70 -20.86 6.64 8.92
CA ASP A 70 -20.37 5.61 9.81
C ASP A 70 -20.17 6.04 11.28
N ASP A 71 -20.70 7.19 11.70
CA ASP A 71 -20.55 7.71 13.07
C ASP A 71 -20.90 6.69 14.17
N ALA A 72 -21.97 5.91 13.95
CA ALA A 72 -22.39 4.88 14.88
C ALA A 72 -21.34 3.77 15.02
N TRP A 73 -20.76 3.35 13.91
CA TRP A 73 -19.65 2.39 13.89
C TRP A 73 -18.42 2.93 14.58
N MET A 74 -18.00 4.16 14.25
CA MET A 74 -16.82 4.81 14.84
C MET A 74 -16.95 5.01 16.35
N LYS A 75 -18.19 5.28 16.83
CA LYS A 75 -18.49 5.31 18.27
C LYS A 75 -18.35 3.91 18.89
N LYS A 76 -19.04 2.91 18.31
CA LYS A 76 -18.97 1.52 18.76
C LYS A 76 -17.51 1.02 18.83
N ARG A 77 -16.72 1.27 17.79
CA ARG A 77 -15.30 0.89 17.72
C ARG A 77 -14.49 1.44 18.89
N ARG A 78 -14.68 2.72 19.26
CA ARG A 78 -13.98 3.34 20.41
C ARG A 78 -14.38 2.75 21.76
N GLU A 79 -15.65 2.34 21.90
CA GLU A 79 -16.20 1.81 23.13
C GLU A 79 -16.01 0.29 23.28
N THR A 80 -15.68 -0.42 22.20
CA THR A 80 -15.53 -1.87 22.20
C THR A 80 -14.14 -2.28 22.65
N ASN A 81 -14.07 -3.14 23.66
CA ASN A 81 -12.84 -3.85 23.98
C ASN A 81 -12.67 -5.08 23.10
N ILE A 82 -11.85 -4.96 22.06
CA ILE A 82 -11.66 -6.02 21.06
C ILE A 82 -11.12 -7.31 21.67
N TYR A 83 -10.36 -7.25 22.76
CA TYR A 83 -9.81 -8.43 23.43
C TYR A 83 -10.86 -9.21 24.25
N ARG A 84 -12.07 -8.65 24.40
CA ARG A 84 -13.19 -9.27 25.11
C ARG A 84 -14.43 -9.46 24.23
N SER A 85 -14.30 -9.15 22.96
CA SER A 85 -15.39 -9.28 21.98
C SER A 85 -15.12 -10.43 21.02
N PRO A 86 -16.15 -11.18 20.61
CA PRO A 86 -15.96 -12.18 19.56
C PRO A 86 -15.59 -11.49 18.24
N VAL A 87 -14.60 -12.04 17.55
CA VAL A 87 -14.16 -11.60 16.23
C VAL A 87 -14.27 -12.77 15.28
N ASN A 88 -14.99 -12.58 14.18
CA ASN A 88 -15.14 -13.53 13.10
C ASN A 88 -14.84 -12.80 11.78
N ILE A 89 -13.76 -13.21 11.09
CA ILE A 89 -13.20 -12.49 9.94
C ILE A 89 -13.47 -13.29 8.67
N TYR A 90 -13.96 -12.62 7.64
CA TYR A 90 -14.07 -13.15 6.29
C TYR A 90 -12.99 -12.54 5.41
N GLU A 91 -11.95 -13.32 5.07
CA GLU A 91 -10.90 -12.92 4.15
C GLU A 91 -11.37 -13.06 2.70
N MET A 92 -11.09 -12.06 1.85
CA MET A 92 -11.50 -12.08 0.46
C MET A 92 -10.59 -11.27 -0.47
N HIS A 93 -10.50 -11.70 -1.73
CA HIS A 93 -9.88 -10.96 -2.82
C HIS A 93 -10.95 -10.29 -3.68
N MET A 94 -10.94 -8.96 -3.77
CA MET A 94 -11.99 -8.18 -4.43
C MET A 94 -12.21 -8.56 -5.90
N GLY A 95 -11.15 -8.84 -6.64
CA GLY A 95 -11.22 -9.13 -8.08
C GLY A 95 -11.71 -10.53 -8.42
N SER A 96 -11.76 -11.47 -7.47
CA SER A 96 -12.16 -12.86 -7.72
C SER A 96 -13.41 -13.31 -6.97
N TRP A 97 -13.91 -12.53 -6.01
CA TRP A 97 -15.04 -12.94 -5.18
C TRP A 97 -16.34 -13.10 -6.00
N ARG A 98 -16.76 -12.06 -6.67
CA ARG A 98 -17.89 -12.07 -7.63
C ARG A 98 -17.62 -11.09 -8.76
N ARG A 99 -18.31 -11.31 -9.90
CA ARG A 99 -18.14 -10.51 -11.12
C ARG A 99 -19.51 -10.14 -11.69
N TYR A 100 -19.52 -9.10 -12.54
CA TYR A 100 -20.67 -8.82 -13.39
C TYR A 100 -20.89 -9.94 -14.41
N ALA A 101 -22.08 -10.00 -15.01
CA ALA A 101 -22.42 -11.01 -16.02
C ALA A 101 -21.52 -10.97 -17.28
N ASP A 102 -20.91 -9.84 -17.56
CA ASP A 102 -19.95 -9.64 -18.64
C ASP A 102 -18.50 -10.07 -18.29
N GLY A 103 -18.28 -10.55 -17.06
CA GLY A 103 -16.99 -11.00 -16.55
C GLY A 103 -16.12 -9.91 -15.92
N ASN A 104 -16.52 -8.65 -15.96
CA ASN A 104 -15.80 -7.57 -15.31
C ASN A 104 -15.86 -7.68 -13.78
N CYS A 105 -14.82 -7.18 -13.09
CA CYS A 105 -14.83 -7.08 -11.63
C CYS A 105 -15.91 -6.09 -11.18
N PHE A 106 -16.51 -6.34 -10.01
CA PHE A 106 -17.40 -5.36 -9.40
C PHE A 106 -16.66 -4.06 -9.07
N SER A 107 -17.37 -2.94 -9.17
CA SER A 107 -16.87 -1.68 -8.62
C SER A 107 -16.84 -1.73 -7.08
N TYR A 108 -16.10 -0.82 -6.46
CA TYR A 108 -16.06 -0.69 -4.99
C TYR A 108 -17.47 -0.57 -4.39
N GLU A 109 -18.31 0.25 -5.01
CA GLU A 109 -19.69 0.47 -4.54
C GLU A 109 -20.52 -0.81 -4.63
N LYS A 110 -20.43 -1.52 -5.76
CA LYS A 110 -21.16 -2.79 -5.94
C LYS A 110 -20.65 -3.88 -5.01
N LEU A 111 -19.33 -3.93 -4.78
CA LEU A 111 -18.73 -4.83 -3.78
C LEU A 111 -19.27 -4.53 -2.37
N GLY A 112 -19.34 -3.24 -2.00
CA GLY A 112 -19.89 -2.83 -0.71
C GLY A 112 -21.33 -3.31 -0.49
N GLU A 113 -22.19 -3.15 -1.50
CA GLU A 113 -23.58 -3.62 -1.44
C GLU A 113 -23.69 -5.14 -1.25
N GLU A 114 -23.07 -5.90 -2.14
CA GLU A 114 -23.19 -7.35 -2.18
C GLU A 114 -22.47 -8.02 -1.00
N LEU A 115 -21.24 -7.59 -0.72
CA LEU A 115 -20.42 -8.20 0.32
C LEU A 115 -20.99 -7.93 1.71
N SER A 116 -21.44 -6.68 1.99
CA SER A 116 -21.99 -6.34 3.29
C SER A 116 -23.25 -7.16 3.62
N ALA A 117 -24.09 -7.42 2.63
CA ALA A 117 -25.27 -8.27 2.79
C ALA A 117 -24.86 -9.73 3.10
N TYR A 118 -23.93 -10.27 2.31
CA TYR A 118 -23.45 -11.65 2.46
C TYR A 118 -22.79 -11.89 3.82
N VAL A 119 -21.84 -11.05 4.22
CA VAL A 119 -21.08 -11.26 5.47
C VAL A 119 -21.97 -11.03 6.71
N ALA A 120 -22.95 -10.13 6.63
CA ALA A 120 -23.92 -9.92 7.71
C ALA A 120 -24.85 -11.15 7.88
N GLU A 121 -25.35 -11.72 6.77
CA GLU A 121 -26.17 -12.94 6.78
C GLU A 121 -25.39 -14.12 7.37
N MET A 122 -24.11 -14.25 7.02
CA MET A 122 -23.23 -15.31 7.49
C MET A 122 -22.71 -15.12 8.93
N GLY A 123 -22.97 -13.97 9.56
CA GLY A 123 -22.59 -13.69 10.94
C GLY A 123 -21.12 -13.30 11.14
N TYR A 124 -20.45 -12.83 10.10
CA TYR A 124 -19.10 -12.27 10.23
C TYR A 124 -19.13 -10.89 10.87
N THR A 125 -18.11 -10.57 11.64
CA THR A 125 -17.94 -9.26 12.28
C THR A 125 -17.05 -8.32 11.49
N HIS A 126 -16.12 -8.86 10.72
CA HIS A 126 -15.15 -8.12 9.92
C HIS A 126 -14.93 -8.80 8.58
N VAL A 127 -14.52 -8.00 7.60
CA VAL A 127 -13.88 -8.48 6.37
C VAL A 127 -12.40 -8.15 6.42
N GLU A 128 -11.56 -9.07 5.94
CA GLU A 128 -10.15 -8.83 5.65
C GLU A 128 -9.98 -8.78 4.15
N LEU A 129 -9.55 -7.63 3.66
CA LEU A 129 -9.29 -7.43 2.23
C LEU A 129 -7.86 -7.82 1.93
N MET A 130 -7.65 -8.81 1.08
CA MET A 130 -6.35 -9.04 0.45
C MET A 130 -5.86 -7.72 -0.17
N PRO A 131 -4.55 -7.53 -0.40
CA PRO A 131 -3.99 -6.20 -0.65
C PRO A 131 -4.71 -5.42 -1.73
N ILE A 132 -5.13 -4.19 -1.41
CA ILE A 132 -5.91 -3.30 -2.29
C ILE A 132 -5.16 -2.05 -2.72
N ALA A 133 -3.95 -1.81 -2.24
CA ALA A 133 -3.09 -0.75 -2.78
C ALA A 133 -2.67 -1.11 -4.21
N GLU A 134 -2.44 -0.11 -5.07
CA GLU A 134 -2.21 -0.32 -6.51
C GLU A 134 -0.99 -1.20 -6.80
N TYR A 135 -1.14 -2.11 -7.74
CA TYR A 135 -0.14 -3.11 -8.13
C TYR A 135 -0.21 -3.40 -9.65
N PRO A 136 0.93 -3.71 -10.33
CA PRO A 136 0.96 -3.89 -11.78
C PRO A 136 0.54 -5.28 -12.25
N PHE A 137 0.77 -6.32 -11.46
CA PHE A 137 0.65 -7.71 -11.87
C PHE A 137 -0.50 -8.44 -11.16
N ASP A 138 -1.55 -8.78 -11.89
CA ASP A 138 -2.75 -9.43 -11.34
C ASP A 138 -2.46 -10.75 -10.61
N GLY A 139 -1.50 -11.52 -11.10
CA GLY A 139 -1.11 -12.79 -10.49
C GLY A 139 -0.47 -12.65 -9.11
N SER A 140 -0.08 -11.44 -8.70
CA SER A 140 0.41 -11.18 -7.34
C SER A 140 -0.71 -11.04 -6.31
N TRP A 141 -1.99 -10.95 -6.72
CA TRP A 141 -3.14 -10.67 -5.85
C TRP A 141 -3.01 -9.40 -4.99
N GLY A 142 -2.17 -8.46 -5.45
CA GLY A 142 -1.89 -7.21 -4.75
C GLY A 142 -0.68 -7.23 -3.82
N TYR A 143 0.00 -8.35 -3.64
CA TYR A 143 1.19 -8.43 -2.77
C TYR A 143 2.46 -7.76 -3.36
N GLN A 144 2.45 -7.40 -4.65
CA GLN A 144 3.55 -6.68 -5.31
C GLN A 144 3.15 -5.23 -5.63
N GLN A 145 3.05 -4.41 -4.60
CA GLN A 145 2.53 -3.04 -4.67
C GLN A 145 3.54 -2.07 -5.28
N THR A 146 3.02 -1.14 -6.09
CA THR A 146 3.78 -0.01 -6.65
C THR A 146 3.17 1.35 -6.27
N GLY A 147 1.90 1.39 -5.85
CA GLY A 147 1.18 2.60 -5.47
C GLY A 147 0.62 2.50 -4.05
N TYR A 148 1.45 2.71 -3.05
CA TYR A 148 1.13 2.50 -1.63
C TYR A 148 -0.02 3.35 -1.09
N PHE A 149 -0.23 4.57 -1.62
CA PHE A 149 -1.28 5.50 -1.19
C PHE A 149 -2.50 5.51 -2.11
N ALA A 150 -2.54 4.67 -3.13
CA ALA A 150 -3.64 4.60 -4.08
C ALA A 150 -4.43 3.28 -3.90
N PRO A 151 -5.73 3.32 -3.59
CA PRO A 151 -6.58 2.15 -3.81
C PRO A 151 -6.51 1.74 -5.29
N THR A 152 -6.42 0.44 -5.56
CA THR A 152 -6.28 -0.02 -6.94
C THR A 152 -7.40 0.51 -7.83
N SER A 153 -7.03 1.05 -8.97
CA SER A 153 -7.96 1.60 -9.97
C SER A 153 -8.83 0.56 -10.66
N ARG A 154 -8.53 -0.73 -10.47
CA ARG A 154 -9.28 -1.86 -11.05
C ARG A 154 -10.75 -1.87 -10.66
N TYR A 155 -11.07 -1.36 -9.48
CA TYR A 155 -12.43 -1.42 -8.93
C TYR A 155 -13.08 -0.02 -8.83
N GLY A 156 -12.39 1.03 -9.28
CA GLY A 156 -12.93 2.38 -9.29
C GLY A 156 -12.00 3.45 -8.73
N THR A 157 -12.59 4.43 -8.07
CA THR A 157 -11.91 5.62 -7.57
C THR A 157 -11.64 5.55 -6.07
N PRO A 158 -10.78 6.43 -5.52
CA PRO A 158 -10.61 6.58 -4.07
C PRO A 158 -11.92 6.83 -3.31
N GLU A 159 -12.84 7.64 -3.85
CA GLU A 159 -14.17 7.85 -3.26
C GLU A 159 -15.03 6.60 -3.31
N GLY A 160 -14.91 5.80 -4.38
CA GLY A 160 -15.59 4.49 -4.47
C GLY A 160 -15.16 3.58 -3.34
N PHE A 161 -13.86 3.55 -3.01
CA PHE A 161 -13.36 2.76 -1.89
C PHE A 161 -13.84 3.31 -0.53
N LYS A 162 -13.93 4.64 -0.35
CA LYS A 162 -14.58 5.22 0.84
C LYS A 162 -16.05 4.78 0.96
N THR A 163 -16.78 4.78 -0.16
CA THR A 163 -18.17 4.31 -0.19
C THR A 163 -18.29 2.83 0.19
N PHE A 164 -17.34 2.00 -0.26
CA PHE A 164 -17.27 0.59 0.17
C PHE A 164 -17.15 0.49 1.69
N VAL A 165 -16.18 1.18 2.30
CA VAL A 165 -15.93 1.12 3.75
C VAL A 165 -17.14 1.65 4.53
N ASP A 166 -17.69 2.81 4.12
CA ASP A 166 -18.89 3.39 4.73
C ASP A 166 -20.09 2.41 4.71
N THR A 167 -20.26 1.71 3.59
CA THR A 167 -21.34 0.71 3.44
C THR A 167 -21.14 -0.46 4.39
N MET A 168 -19.91 -0.96 4.55
CA MET A 168 -19.58 -2.02 5.51
C MET A 168 -19.86 -1.57 6.94
N HIS A 169 -19.39 -0.40 7.34
CA HIS A 169 -19.55 0.18 8.68
C HIS A 169 -21.02 0.39 9.02
N ARG A 170 -21.82 0.89 8.09
CA ARG A 170 -23.28 1.08 8.29
C ARG A 170 -24.04 -0.24 8.49
N LYS A 171 -23.48 -1.36 8.05
CA LYS A 171 -23.98 -2.72 8.33
C LYS A 171 -23.38 -3.33 9.60
N GLY A 172 -22.52 -2.59 10.31
CA GLY A 172 -21.88 -3.06 11.54
C GLY A 172 -20.72 -4.03 11.30
N ILE A 173 -20.11 -4.01 10.11
CA ILE A 173 -18.99 -4.85 9.70
C ILE A 173 -17.71 -4.01 9.66
N GLY A 174 -16.68 -4.44 10.36
CA GLY A 174 -15.36 -3.81 10.32
C GLY A 174 -14.58 -4.20 9.06
N VAL A 175 -13.62 -3.36 8.67
CA VAL A 175 -12.77 -3.57 7.49
C VAL A 175 -11.31 -3.64 7.93
N ILE A 176 -10.68 -4.78 7.73
CA ILE A 176 -9.24 -5.01 7.92
C ILE A 176 -8.60 -5.01 6.54
N MET A 177 -7.45 -4.36 6.41
CA MET A 177 -6.68 -4.33 5.17
C MET A 177 -5.40 -5.14 5.31
N ASP A 178 -5.13 -6.00 4.36
CA ASP A 178 -3.84 -6.65 4.23
C ASP A 178 -2.81 -5.61 3.73
N TRP A 179 -1.85 -5.29 4.58
CA TRP A 179 -0.84 -4.26 4.38
C TRP A 179 0.54 -4.88 4.20
N VAL A 180 1.25 -4.49 3.15
CA VAL A 180 2.49 -5.11 2.69
C VAL A 180 3.71 -4.21 2.91
N PRO A 181 4.19 -4.01 4.16
CA PRO A 181 5.39 -3.22 4.44
C PRO A 181 6.70 -4.01 4.35
N ALA A 182 6.63 -5.29 4.03
CA ALA A 182 7.79 -6.18 4.02
C ALA A 182 8.65 -6.00 2.77
N HIS A 183 8.03 -5.82 1.63
CA HIS A 183 8.72 -5.83 0.35
C HIS A 183 7.96 -5.10 -0.75
N PHE A 184 8.62 -4.86 -1.89
CA PHE A 184 8.03 -4.30 -3.10
C PHE A 184 8.67 -4.90 -4.36
N PRO A 185 7.95 -4.89 -5.52
CA PRO A 185 8.44 -5.49 -6.75
C PRO A 185 9.55 -4.64 -7.40
N LYS A 186 10.27 -5.26 -8.35
CA LYS A 186 11.37 -4.61 -9.10
C LYS A 186 10.88 -3.92 -10.38
N ASP A 187 9.62 -3.54 -10.43
CA ASP A 187 9.07 -2.78 -11.55
C ASP A 187 9.73 -1.41 -11.64
N ALA A 188 10.29 -1.08 -12.81
CA ALA A 188 11.10 0.11 -13.01
C ALA A 188 10.35 1.42 -12.71
N HIS A 189 9.01 1.44 -12.86
CA HIS A 189 8.18 2.61 -12.56
C HIS A 189 7.85 2.76 -11.06
N GLY A 190 8.07 1.71 -10.25
CA GLY A 190 7.79 1.70 -8.81
C GLY A 190 8.95 2.21 -7.96
N LEU A 191 9.04 1.69 -6.72
CA LEU A 191 10.04 2.13 -5.73
C LEU A 191 11.45 1.59 -6.00
N TYR A 192 11.56 0.53 -6.80
CA TYR A 192 12.81 -0.16 -7.10
C TYR A 192 13.89 0.81 -7.61
N GLU A 193 15.02 0.91 -6.90
CA GLU A 193 16.14 1.77 -7.24
C GLU A 193 15.66 3.15 -7.72
N PHE A 194 14.88 3.84 -6.87
CA PHE A 194 14.06 4.98 -7.27
C PHE A 194 14.85 6.11 -7.94
N ASP A 195 16.03 6.39 -7.44
CA ASP A 195 16.96 7.40 -7.95
C ASP A 195 18.19 6.80 -8.66
N GLY A 196 18.09 5.53 -9.06
CA GLY A 196 19.17 4.75 -9.66
C GLY A 196 20.03 3.98 -8.66
N GLU A 197 19.74 4.11 -7.35
CA GLU A 197 20.39 3.39 -6.25
C GLU A 197 19.35 2.85 -5.25
N SER A 198 19.82 2.23 -4.16
CA SER A 198 18.98 1.73 -3.07
C SER A 198 18.39 2.87 -2.26
N CYS A 199 17.26 3.45 -2.71
CA CYS A 199 16.55 4.53 -2.03
C CYS A 199 15.64 4.01 -0.92
N TYR A 200 14.70 3.14 -1.24
CA TYR A 200 13.76 2.53 -0.29
C TYR A 200 14.24 1.21 0.30
N GLU A 201 15.04 0.48 -0.43
CA GLU A 201 15.60 -0.82 -0.08
C GLU A 201 16.94 -0.72 0.64
N TYR A 202 17.31 -1.81 1.30
CA TYR A 202 18.66 -1.97 1.84
C TYR A 202 19.71 -1.90 0.73
N SER A 203 20.84 -1.24 1.01
CA SER A 203 22.00 -1.23 0.11
C SER A 203 22.81 -2.53 0.17
N ASP A 204 22.82 -3.24 1.32
CA ASP A 204 23.52 -4.51 1.50
C ASP A 204 22.87 -5.62 0.66
N PRO A 205 23.61 -6.22 -0.31
CA PRO A 205 23.10 -7.30 -1.16
C PRO A 205 22.58 -8.51 -0.39
N LEU A 206 23.08 -8.75 0.83
CA LEU A 206 22.65 -9.86 1.68
C LEU A 206 21.36 -9.54 2.47
N LYS A 207 20.88 -8.30 2.46
CA LYS A 207 19.64 -7.89 3.15
C LYS A 207 18.53 -7.44 2.19
N ARG A 208 18.89 -6.94 1.01
CA ARG A 208 17.98 -6.14 0.18
C ARG A 208 16.94 -6.90 -0.63
N GLU A 209 17.03 -8.23 -0.73
CA GLU A 209 16.19 -9.01 -1.67
C GLU A 209 15.62 -10.29 -1.05
N HIS A 210 14.34 -10.55 -1.32
CA HIS A 210 13.74 -11.87 -1.20
C HIS A 210 13.90 -12.60 -2.54
N LYS A 211 14.86 -13.53 -2.62
CA LYS A 211 15.20 -14.22 -3.87
C LYS A 211 14.04 -15.00 -4.47
N ASN A 212 13.27 -15.72 -3.63
CA ASN A 212 12.16 -16.54 -4.09
C ASN A 212 10.95 -15.74 -4.58
N TRP A 213 10.77 -14.52 -4.06
CA TRP A 213 9.70 -13.61 -4.50
C TRP A 213 10.18 -12.61 -5.55
N ALA A 214 11.49 -12.55 -5.79
CA ALA A 214 12.15 -11.59 -6.67
C ALA A 214 11.83 -10.12 -6.32
N THR A 215 11.62 -9.81 -5.03
CA THR A 215 11.23 -8.50 -4.52
C THR A 215 12.34 -7.86 -3.69
N ARG A 216 12.31 -6.53 -3.54
CA ARG A 216 13.19 -5.77 -2.65
C ARG A 216 12.60 -5.67 -1.25
N ILE A 217 13.46 -5.60 -0.24
CA ILE A 217 13.10 -5.44 1.17
C ILE A 217 13.30 -3.99 1.56
N PHE A 218 12.30 -3.39 2.21
CA PHE A 218 12.41 -2.04 2.74
C PHE A 218 13.54 -1.90 3.77
N ASP A 219 14.29 -0.79 3.69
CA ASP A 219 15.34 -0.46 4.66
C ASP A 219 14.73 0.20 5.91
N TYR A 220 14.39 -0.62 6.89
CA TYR A 220 13.82 -0.13 8.17
C TYR A 220 14.83 0.67 9.02
N GLY A 221 16.10 0.71 8.64
CA GLY A 221 17.13 1.55 9.28
C GLY A 221 17.03 3.02 8.86
N LYS A 222 16.44 3.31 7.69
CA LYS A 222 16.26 4.68 7.20
C LYS A 222 15.02 5.34 7.81
N ASN A 223 15.20 6.54 8.37
CA ASN A 223 14.09 7.30 8.97
C ASN A 223 13.03 7.69 7.93
N GLU A 224 13.45 8.00 6.71
CA GLU A 224 12.59 8.37 5.58
C GLU A 224 11.70 7.19 5.17
N VAL A 225 12.23 5.97 5.13
CA VAL A 225 11.48 4.75 4.84
C VAL A 225 10.50 4.42 5.95
N ARG A 226 10.92 4.53 7.22
CA ARG A 226 10.00 4.40 8.38
C ARG A 226 8.89 5.42 8.31
N SER A 227 9.21 6.70 8.00
CA SER A 227 8.22 7.77 7.85
C SER A 227 7.24 7.45 6.72
N PHE A 228 7.71 6.99 5.56
CA PHE A 228 6.89 6.58 4.44
C PHE A 228 5.89 5.48 4.85
N LEU A 229 6.37 4.41 5.47
CA LEU A 229 5.54 3.26 5.85
C LEU A 229 4.54 3.61 6.95
N ILE A 230 4.96 4.33 8.00
CA ILE A 230 4.06 4.75 9.10
C ILE A 230 3.00 5.73 8.57
N SER A 231 3.40 6.70 7.74
CA SER A 231 2.45 7.63 7.11
C SER A 231 1.44 6.90 6.23
N ASN A 232 1.88 5.85 5.53
CA ASN A 232 1.01 5.01 4.72
C ASN A 232 -0.01 4.24 5.59
N ALA A 233 0.42 3.59 6.66
CA ALA A 233 -0.48 2.93 7.61
C ALA A 233 -1.52 3.92 8.18
N MET A 234 -1.05 5.09 8.64
CA MET A 234 -1.93 6.13 9.19
C MET A 234 -2.89 6.70 8.14
N TYR A 235 -2.47 6.80 6.88
CA TYR A 235 -3.32 7.24 5.77
C TYR A 235 -4.52 6.29 5.60
N TRP A 236 -4.31 4.99 5.55
CA TRP A 236 -5.40 4.02 5.44
C TRP A 236 -6.36 4.07 6.63
N LEU A 237 -5.82 4.16 7.85
CA LEU A 237 -6.63 4.23 9.07
C LEU A 237 -7.44 5.53 9.19
N ARG A 238 -6.88 6.68 8.76
CA ARG A 238 -7.51 8.01 8.94
C ARG A 238 -8.36 8.44 7.76
N GLU A 239 -7.85 8.22 6.53
CA GLU A 239 -8.51 8.69 5.31
C GLU A 239 -9.62 7.76 4.85
N TYR A 240 -9.46 6.45 5.11
CA TYR A 240 -10.42 5.42 4.70
C TYR A 240 -11.12 4.74 5.87
N HIS A 241 -10.92 5.19 7.09
CA HIS A 241 -11.53 4.62 8.31
C HIS A 241 -11.28 3.10 8.49
N ILE A 242 -10.23 2.54 7.89
CA ILE A 242 -9.87 1.12 8.07
C ILE A 242 -9.74 0.81 9.56
N ASP A 243 -10.29 -0.32 10.00
CA ASP A 243 -10.36 -0.70 11.42
C ASP A 243 -9.11 -1.40 11.93
N GLY A 244 -8.36 -2.03 11.04
CA GLY A 244 -7.14 -2.72 11.39
C GLY A 244 -6.29 -3.05 10.17
N LEU A 245 -5.02 -3.34 10.42
CA LEU A 245 -4.08 -3.79 9.41
C LEU A 245 -3.63 -5.22 9.73
N ARG A 246 -3.74 -6.10 8.76
CA ARG A 246 -3.02 -7.37 8.76
C ARG A 246 -1.67 -7.12 8.10
N VAL A 247 -0.59 -7.33 8.82
CA VAL A 247 0.76 -7.07 8.30
C VAL A 247 1.28 -8.32 7.61
N ASP A 248 1.47 -8.21 6.30
CA ASP A 248 1.99 -9.32 5.50
C ASP A 248 3.45 -9.63 5.78
N ALA A 249 3.80 -10.92 5.68
CA ALA A 249 5.18 -11.42 5.68
C ALA A 249 6.05 -10.97 6.87
N VAL A 250 5.49 -10.80 8.08
CA VAL A 250 6.21 -10.29 9.25
C VAL A 250 7.46 -11.12 9.60
N ALA A 251 7.41 -12.44 9.44
CA ALA A 251 8.58 -13.29 9.68
C ALA A 251 9.76 -12.90 8.77
N SER A 252 9.49 -12.54 7.53
CA SER A 252 10.51 -12.10 6.58
C SER A 252 11.12 -10.74 6.93
N MET A 253 10.38 -9.92 7.68
CA MET A 253 10.89 -8.64 8.21
C MET A 253 11.80 -8.87 9.43
N LEU A 254 11.38 -9.76 10.33
CA LEU A 254 12.01 -9.97 11.64
C LEU A 254 13.27 -10.80 11.58
N TYR A 255 13.40 -11.72 10.61
CA TYR A 255 14.48 -12.69 10.57
C TYR A 255 15.40 -12.47 9.37
N LEU A 256 16.69 -12.17 9.64
CA LEU A 256 17.71 -11.90 8.62
C LEU A 256 18.06 -13.14 7.79
N ASP A 257 17.85 -14.33 8.35
CA ASP A 257 18.07 -15.64 7.71
C ASP A 257 16.82 -16.19 7.02
N TYR A 258 15.69 -15.46 7.04
CA TYR A 258 14.45 -15.92 6.43
C TYR A 258 14.65 -16.29 4.96
N ASP A 259 14.36 -17.58 4.65
CA ASP A 259 14.48 -18.16 3.31
C ASP A 259 15.89 -18.01 2.68
N ARG A 260 16.94 -18.13 3.49
CA ARG A 260 18.36 -17.99 3.11
C ARG A 260 19.19 -19.13 3.62
N LYS A 261 20.17 -19.54 2.84
CA LYS A 261 21.18 -20.55 3.22
C LYS A 261 22.31 -19.90 4.00
N ASP A 262 23.11 -20.75 4.64
CA ASP A 262 24.36 -20.32 5.27
C ASP A 262 25.25 -19.56 4.26
N GLY A 263 25.76 -18.40 4.69
CA GLY A 263 26.54 -17.49 3.85
C GLY A 263 25.74 -16.51 2.98
N GLU A 264 24.39 -16.66 2.91
CA GLU A 264 23.52 -15.73 2.18
C GLU A 264 22.91 -14.61 3.04
N TRP A 265 23.27 -14.56 4.31
CA TRP A 265 22.84 -13.55 5.26
C TRP A 265 23.96 -13.21 6.25
N ARG A 266 23.78 -12.13 7.02
CA ARG A 266 24.70 -11.73 8.08
C ARG A 266 23.95 -11.51 9.38
N PRO A 267 24.53 -11.91 10.53
CA PRO A 267 23.95 -11.62 11.83
C PRO A 267 23.93 -10.10 12.10
N ASN A 268 23.04 -9.68 12.96
CA ASN A 268 22.99 -8.31 13.45
C ASN A 268 24.21 -8.00 14.35
N LYS A 269 24.32 -6.75 14.85
CA LYS A 269 25.41 -6.29 15.72
C LYS A 269 25.56 -7.08 17.04
N ASN A 270 24.54 -7.85 17.44
CA ASN A 270 24.56 -8.70 18.64
C ASN A 270 24.86 -10.19 18.29
N GLY A 271 25.20 -10.50 17.04
CA GLY A 271 25.50 -11.85 16.59
C GLY A 271 24.27 -12.74 16.39
N THR A 272 23.07 -12.18 16.32
CA THR A 272 21.81 -12.94 16.15
C THR A 272 21.17 -12.71 14.77
N TYR A 273 20.21 -13.55 14.43
CA TYR A 273 19.44 -13.50 13.18
C TYR A 273 18.28 -12.50 13.20
N ILE A 274 18.06 -11.78 14.30
CA ILE A 274 16.95 -10.81 14.42
C ILE A 274 17.28 -9.53 13.66
N ASN A 275 16.37 -9.04 12.84
CA ASN A 275 16.44 -7.71 12.23
C ASN A 275 15.99 -6.65 13.24
N LEU A 276 16.94 -6.08 13.99
CA LEU A 276 16.66 -5.11 15.05
C LEU A 276 15.97 -3.84 14.53
N GLU A 277 16.27 -3.44 13.30
CA GLU A 277 15.67 -2.27 12.63
C GLU A 277 14.18 -2.49 12.37
N ALA A 278 13.81 -3.70 11.92
CA ALA A 278 12.42 -4.08 11.70
C ALA A 278 11.65 -4.21 13.04
N VAL A 279 12.28 -4.75 14.08
CA VAL A 279 11.67 -4.81 15.43
C VAL A 279 11.34 -3.40 15.92
N GLU A 280 12.31 -2.47 15.86
CA GLU A 280 12.11 -1.08 16.26
C GLU A 280 11.02 -0.37 15.44
N PHE A 281 11.00 -0.60 14.12
CA PHE A 281 9.95 -0.10 13.24
C PHE A 281 8.56 -0.58 13.67
N LEU A 282 8.38 -1.90 13.89
CA LEU A 282 7.09 -2.46 14.29
C LEU A 282 6.66 -2.01 15.67
N GLN A 283 7.59 -1.85 16.62
CA GLN A 283 7.29 -1.27 17.94
C GLN A 283 6.79 0.17 17.81
N LYS A 284 7.45 0.98 16.98
CA LYS A 284 7.04 2.37 16.73
C LYS A 284 5.70 2.45 16.00
N LEU A 285 5.41 1.53 15.09
CA LEU A 285 4.11 1.46 14.40
C LEU A 285 2.95 1.22 15.38
N ASN A 286 3.20 0.45 16.46
CA ASN A 286 2.19 0.05 17.44
C ASN A 286 2.13 0.99 18.67
N SER A 287 2.92 2.03 18.73
CA SER A 287 2.94 3.01 19.82
C SER A 287 2.09 4.24 19.52
#